data_8a860e51835c0d2c82fefdb8bb49dee8
#
_entry.id   8a860e51835c0d2c82fefdb8bb49dee8
#
_cell.length_a   1.000
_cell.length_b   1.000
_cell.length_c   1.000
_cell.angle_alpha   90.00
_cell.angle_beta   90.00
_cell.angle_gamma   90.00
#
_symmetry.space_group_name_H-M   'P 1'
#
loop_
_entity.id
_entity.type
_entity.pdbx_description
1 polymer ?
#
loop_
_entity_poly.entity_id
_entity_poly.type
_entity_poly.pdbx_seq_one_letter_code
_entity_poly.pdbx_strand_id
1 'polypeptide(L)'
;MNNYRGIFIGVILGLIFSLFVAGLAFKVAAPKMFFKEVTVPYDFDKTVQMIQNRINKQEGWHVTNIIDQQKKVLENGGEDIGKVKIIKFCNGKLSGEMLRNDDSKFMVSKVASSIAVYEKSDGRVVIGLMNGYLMARLFAGTREGEIMEEKVKDMEEILGFLHFRFTIF
;
A
#
# COMPACT_ATOMS: atom_id res chain seq x y z
N MET A 1 -11.45 34.30 -42.44
CA MET A 1 -10.21 33.94 -41.71
C MET A 1 -10.30 33.96 -40.17
N ASN A 2 -11.38 34.45 -39.57
CA ASN A 2 -11.46 34.57 -38.09
C ASN A 2 -11.97 33.32 -37.33
N ASN A 3 -12.65 32.38 -38.01
CA ASN A 3 -13.27 31.23 -37.32
C ASN A 3 -12.24 30.21 -36.79
N TYR A 4 -11.11 30.03 -37.49
CA TYR A 4 -10.06 29.09 -37.04
C TYR A 4 -9.37 29.52 -35.74
N ARG A 5 -9.22 30.81 -35.49
CA ARG A 5 -8.68 31.33 -34.25
C ARG A 5 -9.58 31.04 -33.05
N GLY A 6 -10.90 31.19 -33.22
CA GLY A 6 -11.87 30.86 -32.16
C GLY A 6 -11.91 29.37 -31.85
N ILE A 7 -11.86 28.51 -32.88
CA ILE A 7 -11.78 27.06 -32.70
C ILE A 7 -10.50 26.66 -31.99
N PHE A 8 -9.36 27.21 -32.41
CA PHE A 8 -8.05 26.91 -31.78
C PHE A 8 -8.02 27.31 -30.30
N ILE A 9 -8.52 28.49 -29.98
CA ILE A 9 -8.61 28.95 -28.57
C ILE A 9 -9.55 28.04 -27.77
N GLY A 10 -10.71 27.67 -28.33
CA GLY A 10 -11.65 26.76 -27.67
C GLY A 10 -11.05 25.39 -27.38
N VAL A 11 -10.28 24.82 -28.32
CA VAL A 11 -9.58 23.55 -28.13
C VAL A 11 -8.53 23.65 -27.00
N ILE A 12 -7.72 24.72 -26.97
CA ILE A 12 -6.73 24.93 -25.92
C ILE A 12 -7.40 25.07 -24.55
N LEU A 13 -8.43 25.89 -24.44
CA LEU A 13 -9.15 26.06 -23.18
C LEU A 13 -9.83 24.76 -22.73
N GLY A 14 -10.40 23.99 -23.67
CA GLY A 14 -10.98 22.67 -23.39
C GLY A 14 -9.93 21.68 -22.88
N LEU A 15 -8.73 21.64 -23.47
CA LEU A 15 -7.62 20.81 -23.00
C LEU A 15 -7.15 21.21 -21.59
N ILE A 16 -6.97 22.50 -21.34
CA ILE A 16 -6.59 23.01 -20.01
C ILE A 16 -7.65 22.63 -18.98
N PHE A 17 -8.92 22.85 -19.29
CA PHE A 17 -10.03 22.51 -18.40
C PHE A 17 -10.10 21.00 -18.14
N SER A 18 -9.94 20.16 -19.17
CA SER A 18 -9.96 18.70 -19.00
C SER A 18 -8.80 18.20 -18.15
N LEU A 19 -7.59 18.75 -18.32
CA LEU A 19 -6.44 18.44 -17.47
C LEU A 19 -6.65 18.87 -16.02
N PHE A 20 -7.28 20.02 -15.80
CA PHE A 20 -7.62 20.49 -14.46
C PHE A 20 -8.62 19.55 -13.78
N VAL A 21 -9.70 19.17 -14.46
CA VAL A 21 -10.70 18.23 -13.93
C VAL A 21 -10.08 16.86 -13.67
N ALA A 22 -9.26 16.35 -14.60
CA ALA A 22 -8.54 15.09 -14.42
C ALA A 22 -7.60 15.14 -13.21
N GLY A 23 -6.88 16.24 -13.01
CA GLY A 23 -6.01 16.46 -11.83
C GLY A 23 -6.80 16.44 -10.52
N LEU A 24 -7.96 17.08 -10.46
CA LEU A 24 -8.84 17.06 -9.29
C LEU A 24 -9.39 15.65 -9.02
N ALA A 25 -9.85 14.96 -10.05
CA ALA A 25 -10.33 13.58 -9.93
C ALA A 25 -9.21 12.65 -9.43
N PHE A 26 -8.00 12.78 -9.98
CA PHE A 26 -6.85 12.01 -9.54
C PHE A 26 -6.50 12.30 -8.07
N LYS A 27 -6.50 13.57 -7.65
CA LYS A 27 -6.23 13.95 -6.24
C LYS A 27 -7.17 13.24 -5.25
N VAL A 28 -8.45 13.09 -5.61
CA VAL A 28 -9.44 12.41 -4.77
C VAL A 28 -9.28 10.89 -4.83
N ALA A 29 -8.97 10.34 -5.99
CA ALA A 29 -8.86 8.89 -6.21
C ALA A 29 -7.52 8.32 -5.72
N ALA A 30 -6.42 9.06 -5.83
CA ALA A 30 -5.07 8.58 -5.56
C ALA A 30 -4.91 7.91 -4.19
N PRO A 31 -5.37 8.45 -3.05
CA PRO A 31 -5.23 7.79 -1.76
C PRO A 31 -5.83 6.38 -1.76
N LYS A 32 -7.02 6.19 -2.36
CA LYS A 32 -7.71 4.90 -2.44
C LYS A 32 -7.04 3.93 -3.43
N MET A 33 -6.33 4.46 -4.42
CA MET A 33 -5.54 3.65 -5.35
C MET A 33 -4.26 3.14 -4.68
N PHE A 34 -3.56 3.99 -3.94
CA PHE A 34 -2.26 3.65 -3.33
C PHE A 34 -2.40 2.88 -2.02
N PHE A 35 -3.48 3.08 -1.27
CA PHE A 35 -3.70 2.43 0.01
C PHE A 35 -5.02 1.66 0.00
N LYS A 36 -4.99 0.47 0.57
CA LYS A 36 -6.15 -0.39 0.75
C LYS A 36 -6.46 -0.53 2.23
N GLU A 37 -7.74 -0.43 2.57
CA GLU A 37 -8.26 -0.71 3.89
C GLU A 37 -9.21 -1.91 3.83
N VAL A 38 -9.10 -2.81 4.78
CA VAL A 38 -9.99 -3.97 4.91
C VAL A 38 -10.49 -4.05 6.35
N THR A 39 -11.79 -4.00 6.54
CA THR A 39 -12.41 -4.23 7.86
C THR A 39 -12.30 -5.70 8.23
N VAL A 40 -11.94 -5.98 9.48
CA VAL A 40 -11.70 -7.33 9.99
C VAL A 40 -12.78 -7.68 11.02
N PRO A 41 -13.37 -8.89 10.96
CA PRO A 41 -14.42 -9.31 11.90
C PRO A 41 -13.88 -9.84 13.25
N TYR A 42 -12.66 -9.48 13.63
CA TYR A 42 -11.98 -9.92 14.85
C TYR A 42 -11.55 -8.71 15.67
N ASP A 43 -11.31 -8.92 16.97
CA ASP A 43 -10.74 -7.89 17.84
C ASP A 43 -9.29 -7.55 17.42
N PHE A 44 -8.79 -6.44 17.94
CA PHE A 44 -7.51 -5.87 17.58
C PHE A 44 -6.34 -6.82 17.83
N ASP A 45 -6.21 -7.39 19.01
CA ASP A 45 -5.06 -8.23 19.37
C ASP A 45 -5.11 -9.58 18.65
N LYS A 46 -6.28 -10.17 18.49
CA LYS A 46 -6.48 -11.37 17.70
C LYS A 46 -6.11 -11.14 16.24
N THR A 47 -6.47 -9.98 15.68
CA THR A 47 -6.09 -9.61 14.29
C THR A 47 -4.57 -9.53 14.14
N VAL A 48 -3.87 -8.87 15.07
CA VAL A 48 -2.40 -8.79 15.05
C VAL A 48 -1.78 -10.18 15.10
N GLN A 49 -2.22 -11.05 16.02
CA GLN A 49 -1.72 -12.42 16.16
C GLN A 49 -1.99 -13.28 14.92
N MET A 50 -3.19 -13.17 14.34
CA MET A 50 -3.54 -13.91 13.14
C MET A 50 -2.65 -13.53 11.95
N ILE A 51 -2.45 -12.24 11.70
CA ILE A 51 -1.60 -11.76 10.62
C ILE A 51 -0.15 -12.22 10.85
N GLN A 52 0.39 -12.05 12.07
CA GLN A 52 1.73 -12.50 12.43
C GLN A 52 1.92 -14.01 12.15
N ASN A 53 0.98 -14.83 12.60
CA ASN A 53 1.04 -16.27 12.43
C ASN A 53 0.97 -16.69 10.95
N ARG A 54 0.15 -16.01 10.15
CA ARG A 54 0.02 -16.30 8.73
C ARG A 54 1.26 -15.89 7.94
N ILE A 55 1.84 -14.74 8.26
CA ILE A 55 3.11 -14.31 7.67
C ILE A 55 4.21 -15.35 7.95
N ASN A 56 4.35 -15.78 9.21
CA ASN A 56 5.39 -16.73 9.60
C ASN A 56 5.15 -18.16 9.09
N LYS A 57 3.94 -18.49 8.63
CA LYS A 57 3.63 -19.78 7.97
C LYS A 57 3.86 -19.73 6.47
N GLN A 58 3.90 -18.57 5.86
CA GLN A 58 4.15 -18.41 4.44
C GLN A 58 5.63 -18.66 4.16
N GLU A 59 5.94 -19.49 3.17
CA GLU A 59 7.31 -19.86 2.83
C GLU A 59 8.18 -18.64 2.52
N GLY A 60 9.35 -18.57 3.14
CA GLY A 60 10.32 -17.49 2.96
C GLY A 60 9.97 -16.18 3.67
N TRP A 61 8.78 -16.05 4.25
CA TRP A 61 8.35 -14.85 4.96
C TRP A 61 8.55 -14.95 6.48
N HIS A 62 8.89 -13.83 7.09
CA HIS A 62 8.99 -13.73 8.55
C HIS A 62 8.65 -12.31 9.02
N VAL A 63 8.04 -12.21 10.18
CA VAL A 63 7.82 -10.93 10.86
C VAL A 63 9.15 -10.46 11.45
N THR A 64 9.57 -9.27 11.06
CA THR A 64 10.82 -8.65 11.52
C THR A 64 10.61 -7.76 12.73
N ASN A 65 9.44 -7.11 12.83
CA ASN A 65 9.12 -6.23 13.97
C ASN A 65 7.60 -6.00 14.05
N ILE A 66 7.10 -5.78 15.27
CA ILE A 66 5.76 -5.26 15.54
C ILE A 66 5.93 -3.99 16.35
N ILE A 67 5.55 -2.86 15.76
CA ILE A 67 5.68 -1.54 16.36
C ILE A 67 4.32 -1.15 16.94
N ASP A 68 4.28 -0.88 18.24
CA ASP A 68 3.15 -0.22 18.88
C ASP A 68 3.24 1.29 18.58
N GLN A 69 2.47 1.72 17.57
CA GLN A 69 2.53 3.10 17.12
C GLN A 69 1.86 4.07 18.09
N GLN A 70 0.79 3.66 18.77
CA GLN A 70 0.15 4.45 19.81
C GLN A 70 1.16 4.78 20.92
N LYS A 71 1.82 3.73 21.45
CA LYS A 71 2.86 3.90 22.48
C LYS A 71 3.98 4.83 22.00
N LYS A 72 4.47 4.64 20.76
CA LYS A 72 5.53 5.49 20.19
C LYS A 72 5.12 6.96 20.07
N VAL A 73 3.90 7.23 19.67
CA VAL A 73 3.37 8.62 19.58
C VAL A 73 3.33 9.26 20.95
N LEU A 74 2.79 8.57 21.95
CA LEU A 74 2.69 9.07 23.33
C LEU A 74 4.07 9.31 23.95
N GLU A 75 5.02 8.37 23.80
CA GLU A 75 6.40 8.50 24.28
C GLU A 75 7.14 9.71 23.68
N ASN A 76 6.74 10.18 22.50
CA ASN A 76 7.34 11.33 21.81
C ASN A 76 6.48 12.61 21.92
N GLY A 77 5.55 12.66 22.86
CA GLY A 77 4.77 13.86 23.17
C GLY A 77 3.60 14.14 22.22
N GLY A 78 3.20 13.14 21.40
CA GLY A 78 2.00 13.25 20.56
C GLY A 78 0.74 12.92 21.34
N GLU A 79 -0.41 13.25 20.75
CA GLU A 79 -1.73 12.90 21.31
C GLU A 79 -2.07 11.42 21.15
N ASP A 80 -3.01 10.90 21.96
CA ASP A 80 -3.47 9.53 21.85
C ASP A 80 -4.23 9.31 20.53
N ILE A 81 -3.65 8.45 19.69
CA ILE A 81 -4.22 8.09 18.38
C ILE A 81 -5.08 6.82 18.42
N GLY A 82 -5.34 6.26 19.61
CA GLY A 82 -5.98 4.96 19.76
C GLY A 82 -5.07 3.79 19.38
N LYS A 83 -5.63 2.56 19.37
CA LYS A 83 -4.86 1.35 19.10
C LYS A 83 -4.38 1.30 17.66
N VAL A 84 -3.06 1.35 17.47
CA VAL A 84 -2.40 1.21 16.17
C VAL A 84 -1.13 0.40 16.32
N LYS A 85 -1.01 -0.72 15.61
CA LYS A 85 0.24 -1.49 15.47
C LYS A 85 0.66 -1.61 14.01
N ILE A 86 1.96 -1.59 13.77
CA ILE A 86 2.55 -1.82 12.44
C ILE A 86 3.33 -3.12 12.48
N ILE A 87 2.90 -4.10 11.70
CA ILE A 87 3.58 -5.38 11.52
C ILE A 87 4.53 -5.22 10.33
N LYS A 88 5.83 -5.28 10.59
CA LYS A 88 6.87 -5.29 9.54
C LYS A 88 7.33 -6.71 9.28
N PHE A 89 7.51 -7.05 8.02
CA PHE A 89 7.88 -8.40 7.61
C PHE A 89 8.63 -8.39 6.28
N CYS A 90 9.36 -9.45 6.01
CA CYS A 90 10.26 -9.55 4.87
C CYS A 90 10.33 -10.99 4.35
N ASN A 91 10.52 -11.11 3.03
CA ASN A 91 10.98 -12.34 2.40
C ASN A 91 12.44 -12.14 2.00
N GLY A 92 13.34 -12.89 2.63
CA GLY A 92 14.78 -12.72 2.44
C GLY A 92 15.26 -13.02 1.02
N LYS A 93 14.67 -14.05 0.38
CA LYS A 93 15.00 -14.43 -1.01
C LYS A 93 14.61 -13.32 -1.98
N LEU A 94 13.36 -12.89 -1.97
CA LEU A 94 12.84 -11.83 -2.85
C LEU A 94 13.55 -10.50 -2.61
N SER A 95 13.87 -10.19 -1.36
CA SER A 95 14.63 -8.99 -1.01
C SER A 95 16.06 -9.05 -1.54
N GLY A 96 16.75 -10.18 -1.40
CA GLY A 96 18.09 -10.38 -1.92
C GLY A 96 18.14 -10.29 -3.44
N GLU A 97 17.18 -10.83 -4.14
CA GLU A 97 17.06 -10.71 -5.60
C GLU A 97 16.84 -9.26 -6.03
N MET A 98 15.92 -8.54 -5.39
CA MET A 98 15.61 -7.14 -5.71
C MET A 98 16.80 -6.21 -5.49
N LEU A 99 17.61 -6.45 -4.47
CA LEU A 99 18.72 -5.59 -4.06
C LEU A 99 20.09 -6.04 -4.59
N ARG A 100 20.13 -7.06 -5.44
CA ARG A 100 21.39 -7.59 -5.98
C ARG A 100 22.14 -6.57 -6.84
N ASN A 101 21.40 -5.76 -7.62
CA ASN A 101 21.95 -4.71 -8.45
C ASN A 101 22.04 -3.39 -7.66
N ASP A 102 23.16 -2.68 -7.78
CA ASP A 102 23.38 -1.39 -7.15
C ASP A 102 22.32 -0.35 -7.57
N ASP A 103 21.91 -0.37 -8.83
CA ASP A 103 20.89 0.52 -9.37
C ASP A 103 19.51 0.30 -8.76
N SER A 104 19.26 -0.87 -8.14
CA SER A 104 17.98 -1.20 -7.47
C SER A 104 18.04 -0.99 -5.94
N LYS A 105 19.22 -0.71 -5.35
CA LYS A 105 19.37 -0.58 -3.89
C LYS A 105 18.58 0.56 -3.26
N PHE A 106 18.22 1.60 -4.04
CA PHE A 106 17.33 2.65 -3.54
C PHE A 106 15.95 2.10 -3.10
N MET A 107 15.56 0.95 -3.64
CA MET A 107 14.29 0.30 -3.28
C MET A 107 14.31 -0.33 -1.89
N VAL A 108 15.47 -0.40 -1.21
CA VAL A 108 15.60 -0.98 0.15
C VAL A 108 14.60 -0.38 1.14
N SER A 109 14.28 0.89 0.99
CA SER A 109 13.29 1.57 1.82
C SER A 109 11.86 1.01 1.67
N LYS A 110 11.59 0.23 0.63
CA LYS A 110 10.29 -0.36 0.28
C LYS A 110 10.30 -1.89 0.26
N VAL A 111 11.47 -2.51 0.40
CA VAL A 111 11.63 -3.97 0.39
C VAL A 111 10.91 -4.61 1.58
N ALA A 112 11.06 -4.04 2.77
CA ALA A 112 10.30 -4.47 3.94
C ALA A 112 8.83 -4.08 3.79
N SER A 113 7.98 -5.09 3.71
CA SER A 113 6.52 -4.90 3.67
C SER A 113 5.98 -4.56 5.06
N SER A 114 4.85 -3.86 5.10
CA SER A 114 4.19 -3.55 6.36
C SER A 114 2.67 -3.60 6.23
N ILE A 115 2.01 -4.05 7.28
CA ILE A 115 0.56 -3.98 7.47
C ILE A 115 0.31 -3.17 8.74
N ALA A 116 -0.51 -2.13 8.64
CA ALA A 116 -1.05 -1.45 9.81
C ALA A 116 -2.31 -2.16 10.27
N VAL A 117 -2.44 -2.39 11.57
CA VAL A 117 -3.69 -2.82 12.23
C VAL A 117 -4.10 -1.68 13.14
N TYR A 118 -5.33 -1.21 13.03
CA TYR A 118 -5.83 -0.12 13.86
C TYR A 118 -7.32 -0.22 14.13
N GLU A 119 -7.73 0.37 15.25
CA GLU A 119 -9.12 0.46 15.67
C GLU A 119 -9.64 1.86 15.33
N LYS A 120 -10.75 1.94 14.58
CA LYS A 120 -11.42 3.21 14.28
C LYS A 120 -12.24 3.67 15.50
N SER A 121 -12.60 4.95 15.55
CA SER A 121 -13.39 5.53 16.62
C SER A 121 -14.77 4.88 16.83
N ASP A 122 -15.28 4.18 15.82
CA ASP A 122 -16.51 3.40 15.87
C ASP A 122 -16.32 1.94 16.35
N GLY A 123 -15.09 1.59 16.80
CA GLY A 123 -14.72 0.28 17.31
C GLY A 123 -14.40 -0.76 16.24
N ARG A 124 -14.50 -0.44 14.95
CA ARG A 124 -14.12 -1.37 13.88
C ARG A 124 -12.61 -1.54 13.82
N VAL A 125 -12.16 -2.78 13.74
CA VAL A 125 -10.76 -3.11 13.47
C VAL A 125 -10.54 -3.16 11.97
N VAL A 126 -9.50 -2.49 11.53
CA VAL A 126 -9.14 -2.34 10.11
C VAL A 126 -7.67 -2.68 9.91
N ILE A 127 -7.35 -3.32 8.80
CA ILE A 127 -5.99 -3.42 8.28
C ILE A 127 -5.80 -2.43 7.15
N GLY A 128 -4.66 -1.74 7.16
CA GLY A 128 -4.24 -0.83 6.11
C GLY A 128 -2.91 -1.28 5.51
N LEU A 129 -2.82 -1.25 4.19
CA LEU A 129 -1.60 -1.64 3.47
C LEU A 129 -1.47 -0.88 2.15
N MET A 130 -0.23 -0.80 1.65
CA MET A 130 0.03 -0.24 0.33
C MET A 130 -0.51 -1.18 -0.75
N ASN A 131 -1.06 -0.62 -1.82
CA ASN A 131 -1.50 -1.39 -2.98
C ASN A 131 -0.30 -1.94 -3.76
N GLY A 132 0.10 -3.17 -3.45
CA GLY A 132 1.22 -3.84 -4.10
C GLY A 132 1.02 -4.05 -5.60
N TYR A 133 -0.21 -4.29 -6.04
CA TYR A 133 -0.54 -4.45 -7.47
C TYR A 133 -0.22 -3.19 -8.27
N LEU A 134 -0.58 -2.01 -7.76
CA LEU A 134 -0.24 -0.75 -8.42
C LEU A 134 1.28 -0.57 -8.51
N MET A 135 2.00 -0.91 -7.44
CA MET A 135 3.46 -0.84 -7.44
C MET A 135 4.08 -1.80 -8.45
N ALA A 136 3.61 -3.04 -8.53
CA ALA A 136 4.08 -4.00 -9.54
C ALA A 136 3.85 -3.48 -10.97
N ARG A 137 2.71 -2.84 -11.24
CA ARG A 137 2.40 -2.24 -12.55
C ARG A 137 3.30 -1.06 -12.91
N LEU A 138 3.73 -0.26 -11.95
CA LEU A 138 4.67 0.85 -12.21
C LEU A 138 6.06 0.36 -12.66
N PHE A 139 6.43 -0.86 -12.29
CA PHE A 139 7.69 -1.51 -12.66
C PHE A 139 7.49 -2.66 -13.66
N ALA A 140 6.35 -2.70 -14.36
CA ALA A 140 6.05 -3.75 -15.32
C ALA A 140 7.14 -3.86 -16.43
N GLY A 141 7.52 -5.08 -16.75
CA GLY A 141 8.59 -5.35 -17.72
C GLY A 141 10.01 -5.29 -17.14
N THR A 142 10.17 -5.08 -15.84
CA THR A 142 11.45 -5.17 -15.15
C THR A 142 11.48 -6.36 -14.20
N ARG A 143 12.68 -6.80 -13.77
CA ARG A 143 12.84 -7.85 -12.77
C ARG A 143 12.22 -7.46 -11.43
N GLU A 144 12.33 -6.20 -11.06
CA GLU A 144 11.71 -5.63 -9.87
C GLU A 144 10.17 -5.75 -9.91
N GLY A 145 9.58 -5.51 -11.08
CA GLY A 145 8.13 -5.69 -11.30
C GLY A 145 7.69 -7.13 -11.10
N GLU A 146 8.43 -8.12 -11.64
CA GLU A 146 8.16 -9.55 -11.46
C GLU A 146 8.22 -9.95 -9.97
N ILE A 147 9.25 -9.50 -9.24
CA ILE A 147 9.38 -9.74 -7.79
C ILE A 147 8.20 -9.10 -7.02
N MET A 148 7.78 -7.90 -7.42
CA MET A 148 6.61 -7.26 -6.79
C MET A 148 5.31 -8.02 -7.06
N GLU A 149 5.15 -8.61 -8.26
CA GLU A 149 3.98 -9.45 -8.57
C GLU A 149 3.96 -10.73 -7.71
N GLU A 150 5.12 -11.36 -7.50
CA GLU A 150 5.24 -12.51 -6.60
C GLU A 150 4.84 -12.12 -5.16
N LYS A 151 5.38 -10.99 -4.66
CA LYS A 151 5.00 -10.45 -3.34
C LYS A 151 3.50 -10.15 -3.22
N VAL A 152 2.85 -9.69 -4.29
CA VAL A 152 1.39 -9.46 -4.32
C VAL A 152 0.63 -10.76 -4.13
N LYS A 153 1.01 -11.84 -4.84
CA LYS A 153 0.39 -13.15 -4.70
C LYS A 153 0.53 -13.71 -3.29
N ASP A 154 1.74 -13.67 -2.75
CA ASP A 154 2.01 -14.12 -1.37
C ASP A 154 1.16 -13.33 -0.36
N MET A 155 1.03 -12.02 -0.56
CA MET A 155 0.23 -11.16 0.32
C MET A 155 -1.26 -11.50 0.25
N GLU A 156 -1.78 -11.81 -0.94
CA GLU A 156 -3.16 -12.27 -1.11
C GLU A 156 -3.40 -13.63 -0.44
N GLU A 157 -2.41 -14.51 -0.41
CA GLU A 157 -2.48 -15.78 0.33
C GLU A 157 -2.46 -15.54 1.84
N ILE A 158 -1.54 -14.71 2.34
CA ILE A 158 -1.47 -14.33 3.76
C ILE A 158 -2.81 -13.74 4.23
N LEU A 159 -3.42 -12.86 3.43
CA LEU A 159 -4.68 -12.21 3.75
C LEU A 159 -5.93 -12.96 3.24
N GLY A 160 -5.76 -14.18 2.72
CA GLY A 160 -6.83 -14.98 2.13
C GLY A 160 -8.02 -15.25 3.07
N PHE A 161 -7.80 -15.24 4.39
CA PHE A 161 -8.87 -15.37 5.40
C PHE A 161 -9.87 -14.20 5.42
N LEU A 162 -9.54 -13.08 4.75
CA LEU A 162 -10.41 -11.92 4.55
C LEU A 162 -10.98 -11.86 3.13
N HIS A 163 -10.74 -12.88 2.30
CA HIS A 163 -11.06 -12.86 0.88
C HIS A 163 -10.48 -11.64 0.14
N PHE A 164 -9.37 -11.11 0.66
CA PHE A 164 -8.71 -9.92 0.13
C PHE A 164 -8.06 -10.19 -1.22
N ARG A 165 -8.23 -9.27 -2.15
CA ARG A 165 -7.51 -9.21 -3.42
C ARG A 165 -7.09 -7.79 -3.72
N PHE A 166 -5.91 -7.64 -4.31
CA PHE A 166 -5.48 -6.34 -4.80
C PHE A 166 -6.20 -6.00 -6.10
N THR A 167 -6.73 -4.79 -6.16
CA THR A 167 -7.38 -4.23 -7.34
C THR A 167 -6.89 -2.81 -7.55
N ILE A 168 -7.07 -2.26 -8.75
CA ILE A 168 -6.71 -0.86 -9.01
C ILE A 168 -7.59 0.08 -8.15
N PHE A 169 -8.87 -0.26 -7.97
CA PHE A 169 -9.86 0.50 -7.18
C PHE A 169 -10.43 -0.36 -6.06
#